data_b2a9980ba159b5226cd96b999a371fbe
#
_entry.id   b2a9980ba159b5226cd96b999a371fbe
#
_cell.length_a   1.000
_cell.length_b   1.000
_cell.length_c   1.000
_cell.angle_alpha   90.00
_cell.angle_beta   90.00
_cell.angle_gamma   90.00
#
_symmetry.space_group_name_H-M   'P 1'
#
loop_
_entity.id
_entity.type
_entity.pdbx_description
1 polymer ?
#
loop_
_entity_poly.entity_id
_entity_poly.type
_entity_poly.pdbx_seq_one_letter_code
_entity_poly.pdbx_strand_id
1 'polypeptide(L)'
;SLFRQMIERTGFAMAQQDVRYYLNGMYLEIKAGRLRFVATDGHRLALCTAPGELAAEDKSVIVPRKGILELARLLDGDGSVTLIVGSNHIRAVTDQFTFTSKLVDGKFPEYERVLPKSPDKAVSGDRSELKQAFTRTAILSNEKYRGVRLSLSDGALEITANNPEQEQAEESVPVDYAGEELEVGFNVSYLLDVMGVLSGNTVRMSLSDSASSALIEEGEAVSGEAEALYVVMPMRL
;
A
#
# COMPACT_ATOMS: atom_id res chain seq x y z
N SER A 1 -2.90 -18.50 3.84
CA SER A 1 -2.64 -18.11 5.23
C SER A 1 -2.73 -16.58 5.38
N LEU A 2 -3.09 -16.12 6.58
CA LEU A 2 -3.14 -14.69 6.91
C LEU A 2 -1.79 -13.99 6.65
N PHE A 3 -0.70 -14.66 6.98
CA PHE A 3 0.64 -14.11 6.79
C PHE A 3 0.96 -13.85 5.31
N ARG A 4 0.61 -14.77 4.42
CA ARG A 4 0.73 -14.56 2.98
C ARG A 4 -0.11 -13.39 2.50
N GLN A 5 -1.35 -13.29 2.95
CA GLN A 5 -2.25 -12.18 2.61
C GLN A 5 -1.64 -10.82 3.03
N MET A 6 -1.04 -10.74 4.22
CA MET A 6 -0.36 -9.53 4.67
C MET A 6 0.84 -9.17 3.79
N ILE A 7 1.62 -10.16 3.34
CA ILE A 7 2.72 -9.93 2.39
C ILE A 7 2.19 -9.43 1.05
N GLU A 8 1.15 -10.05 0.50
CA GLU A 8 0.57 -9.67 -0.78
C GLU A 8 -0.01 -8.24 -0.74
N ARG A 9 -0.58 -7.83 0.39
CA ARG A 9 -1.12 -6.48 0.60
C ARG A 9 -0.07 -5.40 0.78
N THR A 10 1.18 -5.73 1.04
CA THR A 10 2.23 -4.74 1.36
C THR A 10 3.49 -4.86 0.50
N GLY A 11 3.80 -6.04 0.01
CA GLY A 11 5.08 -6.36 -0.61
C GLY A 11 5.42 -5.53 -1.85
N PHE A 12 4.43 -5.10 -2.61
CA PHE A 12 4.63 -4.26 -3.80
C PHE A 12 5.24 -2.89 -3.49
N ALA A 13 5.09 -2.39 -2.26
CA ALA A 13 5.60 -1.09 -1.84
C ALA A 13 7.05 -1.13 -1.32
N MET A 14 7.66 -2.31 -1.18
CA MET A 14 9.08 -2.40 -0.85
C MET A 14 9.93 -1.75 -1.94
N ALA A 15 10.97 -1.00 -1.55
CA ALA A 15 11.94 -0.49 -2.49
C ALA A 15 12.75 -1.63 -3.13
N GLN A 16 13.31 -1.37 -4.30
CA GLN A 16 14.16 -2.30 -5.03
C GLN A 16 15.47 -1.60 -5.39
N GLN A 17 16.57 -2.10 -4.84
CA GLN A 17 17.92 -1.55 -5.08
C GLN A 17 18.04 -0.05 -4.73
N ASP A 18 17.31 0.40 -3.71
CA ASP A 18 17.46 1.74 -3.18
C ASP A 18 18.77 1.84 -2.36
N VAL A 19 19.42 2.98 -2.45
CA VAL A 19 20.63 3.27 -1.63
C VAL A 19 20.33 3.28 -0.13
N ARG A 20 19.09 3.61 0.23
CA ARG A 20 18.55 3.43 1.57
C ARG A 20 18.18 1.96 1.76
N TYR A 21 19.18 1.12 1.97
CA TYR A 21 19.06 -0.34 1.97
C TYR A 21 17.99 -0.86 2.95
N TYR A 22 17.68 -0.15 4.02
CA TYR A 22 16.64 -0.49 4.99
C TYR A 22 15.21 -0.39 4.40
N LEU A 23 15.04 0.21 3.22
CA LEU A 23 13.77 0.21 2.48
C LEU A 23 13.62 -1.00 1.54
N ASN A 24 14.70 -1.74 1.26
CA ASN A 24 14.69 -2.92 0.39
C ASN A 24 14.22 -4.17 1.15
N GLY A 25 13.18 -4.04 1.94
CA GLY A 25 12.64 -5.11 2.74
C GLY A 25 11.29 -4.76 3.37
N MET A 26 10.77 -5.72 4.14
CA MET A 26 9.52 -5.58 4.89
C MET A 26 9.82 -5.31 6.35
N TYR A 27 9.25 -4.23 6.88
CA TYR A 27 9.27 -3.95 8.31
C TYR A 27 8.16 -4.74 8.99
N LEU A 28 8.55 -5.65 9.88
CA LEU A 28 7.66 -6.39 10.75
C LEU A 28 7.73 -5.78 12.14
N GLU A 29 6.61 -5.37 12.66
CA GLU A 29 6.49 -4.76 13.97
C GLU A 29 5.47 -5.52 14.82
N ILE A 30 5.87 -5.90 16.02
CA ILE A 30 4.96 -6.30 17.09
C ILE A 30 5.00 -5.18 18.11
N LYS A 31 3.86 -4.53 18.30
CA LYS A 31 3.71 -3.40 19.23
C LYS A 31 2.36 -3.49 19.94
N ALA A 32 2.39 -3.50 21.24
CA ALA A 32 1.19 -3.66 22.08
C ALA A 32 0.30 -4.86 21.63
N GLY A 33 0.93 -6.00 21.36
CA GLY A 33 0.25 -7.22 20.91
C GLY A 33 -0.24 -7.21 19.45
N ARG A 34 -0.02 -6.13 18.68
CA ARG A 34 -0.45 -6.03 17.28
C ARG A 34 0.71 -6.32 16.32
N LEU A 35 0.48 -7.23 15.40
CA LEU A 35 1.43 -7.50 14.31
C LEU A 35 1.13 -6.61 13.11
N ARG A 36 2.14 -5.88 12.65
CA ARG A 36 2.07 -5.02 11.47
C ARG A 36 3.17 -5.34 10.48
N PHE A 37 2.82 -5.25 9.20
CA PHE A 37 3.76 -5.25 8.09
C PHE A 37 3.74 -3.87 7.44
N VAL A 38 4.91 -3.28 7.25
CA VAL A 38 5.04 -1.97 6.62
C VAL A 38 6.11 -2.03 5.54
N ALA A 39 5.78 -1.50 4.38
CA ALA A 39 6.70 -1.35 3.27
C ALA A 39 6.60 0.05 2.67
N THR A 40 7.73 0.63 2.28
CA THR A 40 7.78 1.93 1.62
C THR A 40 9.01 2.04 0.73
N ASP A 41 8.88 2.78 -0.36
CA ASP A 41 10.00 3.15 -1.24
C ASP A 41 10.33 4.65 -1.18
N GLY A 42 9.70 5.38 -0.24
CA GLY A 42 9.83 6.81 -0.06
C GLY A 42 8.82 7.64 -0.88
N HIS A 43 8.06 7.03 -1.78
CA HIS A 43 7.00 7.68 -2.59
C HIS A 43 5.61 7.20 -2.23
N ARG A 44 5.52 6.01 -1.69
CA ARG A 44 4.29 5.37 -1.22
C ARG A 44 4.59 4.48 -0.02
N LEU A 45 3.55 4.15 0.70
CA LEU A 45 3.63 3.29 1.88
C LEU A 45 2.44 2.34 1.88
N ALA A 46 2.70 1.08 2.24
CA ALA A 46 1.67 0.09 2.52
C ALA A 46 1.82 -0.41 3.96
N LEU A 47 0.73 -0.43 4.69
CA LEU A 47 0.67 -0.94 6.06
C LEU A 47 -0.46 -1.95 6.16
N CYS A 48 -0.19 -3.09 6.78
CA CYS A 48 -1.19 -4.11 7.04
C CYS A 48 -1.09 -4.58 8.49
N THR A 49 -2.22 -4.58 9.20
CA THR A 49 -2.31 -5.00 10.60
C THR A 49 -3.10 -6.29 10.71
N ALA A 50 -2.53 -7.31 11.35
CA ALA A 50 -3.23 -8.56 11.61
C ALA A 50 -4.39 -8.36 12.57
N PRO A 51 -5.50 -9.11 12.41
CA PRO A 51 -6.58 -9.11 13.39
C PRO A 51 -6.13 -9.81 14.68
N GLY A 52 -6.72 -9.40 15.80
CA GLY A 52 -6.45 -9.99 17.10
C GLY A 52 -5.18 -9.47 17.77
N GLU A 53 -4.85 -10.08 18.89
CA GLU A 53 -3.68 -9.72 19.69
C GLU A 53 -2.77 -10.94 19.89
N LEU A 54 -1.48 -10.68 19.86
CA LEU A 54 -0.44 -11.67 20.14
C LEU A 54 0.09 -11.49 21.57
N ALA A 55 0.27 -12.60 22.26
CA ALA A 55 0.98 -12.61 23.54
C ALA A 55 2.50 -12.63 23.29
N ALA A 56 3.03 -11.51 22.80
CA ALA A 56 4.43 -11.36 22.46
C ALA A 56 4.95 -9.98 22.91
N GLU A 57 6.25 -9.92 23.20
CA GLU A 57 6.92 -8.67 23.53
C GLU A 57 7.04 -7.77 22.30
N ASP A 58 7.08 -6.47 22.53
CA ASP A 58 7.29 -5.48 21.48
C ASP A 58 8.63 -5.72 20.79
N LYS A 59 8.61 -5.87 19.48
CA LYS A 59 9.78 -6.12 18.66
C LYS A 59 9.56 -5.66 17.22
N SER A 60 10.62 -5.19 16.60
CA SER A 60 10.57 -4.80 15.20
C SER A 60 11.84 -5.25 14.47
N VAL A 61 11.67 -5.71 13.24
CA VAL A 61 12.75 -6.20 12.39
C VAL A 61 12.48 -5.84 10.93
N ILE A 62 13.54 -5.81 10.11
CA ILE A 62 13.43 -5.66 8.65
C ILE A 62 13.84 -6.98 8.00
N VAL A 63 12.93 -7.59 7.27
CA VAL A 63 13.19 -8.81 6.50
C VAL A 63 13.53 -8.42 5.07
N PRO A 64 14.64 -8.93 4.49
CA PRO A 64 15.05 -8.58 3.13
C PRO A 64 13.94 -8.90 2.12
N ARG A 65 13.83 -8.07 1.07
CA ARG A 65 12.85 -8.23 -0.01
C ARG A 65 12.86 -9.66 -0.57
N LYS A 66 14.04 -10.20 -0.87
CA LYS A 66 14.17 -11.58 -1.41
C LYS A 66 13.57 -12.62 -0.45
N GLY A 67 13.80 -12.47 0.85
CA GLY A 67 13.22 -13.34 1.88
C GLY A 67 11.70 -13.26 1.93
N ILE A 68 11.14 -12.07 1.85
CA ILE A 68 9.68 -11.84 1.82
C ILE A 68 9.05 -12.49 0.58
N LEU A 69 9.62 -12.29 -0.60
CA LEU A 69 9.10 -12.88 -1.84
C LEU A 69 9.16 -14.40 -1.82
N GLU A 70 10.23 -14.98 -1.31
CA GLU A 70 10.37 -16.42 -1.17
C GLU A 70 9.39 -17.00 -0.14
N LEU A 71 9.22 -16.32 0.99
CA LEU A 71 8.27 -16.72 2.01
C LEU A 71 6.82 -16.69 1.50
N ALA A 72 6.45 -15.65 0.74
CA ALA A 72 5.14 -15.58 0.10
C ALA A 72 4.89 -16.76 -0.86
N ARG A 73 5.92 -17.19 -1.60
CA ARG A 73 5.86 -18.33 -2.50
C ARG A 73 5.70 -19.67 -1.75
N LEU A 74 6.33 -19.80 -0.60
CA LEU A 74 6.28 -21.02 0.21
C LEU A 74 4.97 -21.18 0.99
N LEU A 75 4.29 -20.06 1.31
CA LEU A 75 3.05 -20.05 2.08
C LEU A 75 1.82 -20.23 1.18
N ASP A 76 1.65 -21.40 0.59
CA ASP A 76 0.58 -21.72 -0.37
C ASP A 76 -0.66 -22.37 0.25
N GLY A 77 -0.64 -22.65 1.54
CA GLY A 77 -1.73 -23.35 2.26
C GLY A 77 -2.37 -22.56 3.40
N ASP A 78 -3.38 -23.16 4.01
CA ASP A 78 -4.16 -22.60 5.13
C ASP A 78 -3.59 -22.92 6.52
N GLY A 79 -2.35 -23.34 6.61
CA GLY A 79 -1.69 -23.68 7.88
C GLY A 79 -1.31 -22.47 8.73
N SER A 80 -1.00 -22.74 9.99
CA SER A 80 -0.42 -21.76 10.90
C SER A 80 1.07 -21.55 10.62
N VAL A 81 1.56 -20.34 10.86
CA VAL A 81 2.97 -19.99 10.78
C VAL A 81 3.44 -19.53 12.14
N THR A 82 4.49 -20.15 12.66
CA THR A 82 5.16 -19.70 13.88
C THR A 82 6.37 -18.84 13.47
N LEU A 83 6.40 -17.61 13.95
CA LEU A 83 7.53 -16.70 13.74
C LEU A 83 8.44 -16.72 14.97
N ILE A 84 9.72 -16.93 14.72
CA ILE A 84 10.77 -16.81 15.73
C ILE A 84 11.70 -15.69 15.29
N VAL A 85 11.67 -14.60 16.05
CA VAL A 85 12.44 -13.39 15.73
C VAL A 85 13.66 -13.31 16.63
N GLY A 86 14.82 -13.51 16.05
CA GLY A 86 16.11 -13.38 16.73
C GLY A 86 16.69 -11.97 16.61
N SER A 87 17.95 -11.81 17.03
CA SER A 87 18.68 -10.55 16.89
C SER A 87 19.14 -10.29 15.45
N ASN A 88 19.52 -11.33 14.70
CA ASN A 88 20.10 -11.23 13.36
C ASN A 88 19.32 -12.04 12.31
N HIS A 89 18.39 -12.87 12.73
CA HIS A 89 17.63 -13.76 11.86
C HIS A 89 16.16 -13.82 12.25
N ILE A 90 15.34 -14.11 11.26
CA ILE A 90 13.94 -14.51 11.45
C ILE A 90 13.75 -15.92 10.91
N ARG A 91 12.94 -16.70 11.61
CA ARG A 91 12.55 -18.04 11.20
C ARG A 91 11.04 -18.14 11.14
N ALA A 92 10.52 -18.66 10.04
CA ALA A 92 9.11 -19.01 9.88
C ALA A 92 8.99 -20.54 9.82
N VAL A 93 8.20 -21.09 10.69
CA VAL A 93 8.00 -22.55 10.81
C VAL A 93 6.55 -22.90 10.52
N THR A 94 6.35 -23.84 9.63
CA THR A 94 5.07 -24.47 9.32
C THR A 94 5.21 -25.99 9.44
N ASP A 95 4.12 -26.70 9.24
CA ASP A 95 4.16 -28.17 9.21
C ASP A 95 4.96 -28.74 8.02
N GLN A 96 5.16 -27.92 6.98
CA GLN A 96 5.77 -28.35 5.71
C GLN A 96 7.22 -27.90 5.56
N PHE A 97 7.59 -26.76 6.14
CA PHE A 97 8.93 -26.19 5.97
C PHE A 97 9.37 -25.33 7.15
N THR A 98 10.66 -25.11 7.22
CA THR A 98 11.30 -24.10 8.04
C THR A 98 12.07 -23.16 7.15
N PHE A 99 11.71 -21.89 7.17
CA PHE A 99 12.37 -20.82 6.43
C PHE A 99 13.19 -19.95 7.40
N THR A 100 14.43 -19.66 7.04
CA THR A 100 15.29 -18.77 7.84
C THR A 100 15.90 -17.70 6.94
N SER A 101 15.83 -16.45 7.36
CA SER A 101 16.44 -15.32 6.67
C SER A 101 17.26 -14.47 7.64
N LYS A 102 18.38 -13.93 7.15
CA LYS A 102 19.04 -12.82 7.83
C LYS A 102 18.13 -11.60 7.83
N LEU A 103 18.26 -10.79 8.87
CA LEU A 103 17.60 -9.49 8.96
C LEU A 103 18.47 -8.41 8.32
N VAL A 104 17.83 -7.34 7.87
CA VAL A 104 18.52 -6.12 7.40
C VAL A 104 18.86 -5.27 8.60
N ASP A 105 20.15 -4.91 8.73
CA ASP A 105 20.59 -3.96 9.73
C ASP A 105 20.12 -2.54 9.33
N GLY A 106 19.80 -1.73 10.33
CA GLY A 106 19.40 -0.35 10.11
C GLY A 106 18.09 -0.01 10.83
N LYS A 107 17.72 1.25 10.72
CA LYS A 107 16.49 1.77 11.33
C LYS A 107 15.48 2.08 10.24
N PHE A 108 14.32 1.41 10.30
CA PHE A 108 13.20 1.73 9.44
C PHE A 108 12.64 3.12 9.80
N PRO A 109 12.17 3.92 8.81
CA PRO A 109 11.60 5.24 9.06
C PRO A 109 10.43 5.19 10.05
N GLU A 110 10.22 6.29 10.77
CA GLU A 110 9.05 6.48 11.62
C GLU A 110 7.80 6.67 10.75
N TYR A 111 7.28 5.57 10.23
CA TYR A 111 6.20 5.56 9.23
C TYR A 111 4.91 6.23 9.73
N GLU A 112 4.66 6.22 11.04
CA GLU A 112 3.47 6.87 11.61
C GLU A 112 3.42 8.38 11.33
N ARG A 113 4.58 9.02 11.07
CA ARG A 113 4.67 10.43 10.69
C ARG A 113 4.23 10.70 9.25
N VAL A 114 4.27 9.68 8.40
CA VAL A 114 3.88 9.79 6.99
C VAL A 114 2.37 9.67 6.83
N LEU A 115 1.68 9.05 7.78
CA LEU A 115 0.24 8.89 7.75
C LEU A 115 -0.44 10.27 7.79
N PRO A 116 -1.37 10.56 6.83
CA PRO A 116 -2.10 11.81 6.82
C PRO A 116 -2.84 12.05 8.14
N LYS A 117 -2.68 13.23 8.68
CA LYS A 117 -3.37 13.64 9.91
C LYS A 117 -4.63 14.40 9.54
N SER A 118 -5.78 13.84 9.87
CA SER A 118 -7.09 14.47 9.70
C SER A 118 -7.38 14.93 8.26
N PRO A 119 -7.30 14.04 7.24
CA PRO A 119 -7.76 14.39 5.91
C PRO A 119 -9.26 14.70 5.96
N ASP A 120 -9.67 15.82 5.34
CA ASP A 120 -11.03 16.34 5.43
C ASP A 120 -11.91 16.02 4.22
N LYS A 121 -11.35 15.46 3.16
CA LYS A 121 -12.05 15.09 1.93
C LYS A 121 -12.07 13.58 1.74
N ALA A 122 -13.20 12.96 2.04
CA ALA A 122 -13.40 11.53 1.88
C ALA A 122 -14.16 11.23 0.59
N VAL A 123 -13.57 10.43 -0.27
CA VAL A 123 -14.12 9.99 -1.56
C VAL A 123 -14.32 8.48 -1.52
N SER A 124 -15.52 8.02 -1.82
CA SER A 124 -15.80 6.59 -1.96
C SER A 124 -16.25 6.27 -3.38
N GLY A 125 -15.74 5.19 -3.93
CA GLY A 125 -16.07 4.77 -5.28
C GLY A 125 -15.97 3.26 -5.49
N ASP A 126 -16.51 2.78 -6.60
CA ASP A 126 -16.38 1.39 -7.00
C ASP A 126 -14.93 1.09 -7.41
N ARG A 127 -14.35 0.07 -6.79
CA ARG A 127 -12.96 -0.33 -7.02
C ARG A 127 -12.69 -0.74 -8.46
N SER A 128 -13.61 -1.48 -9.06
CA SER A 128 -13.45 -1.97 -10.43
C SER A 128 -13.51 -0.83 -11.44
N GLU A 129 -14.46 0.09 -11.28
CA GLU A 129 -14.58 1.28 -12.14
C GLU A 129 -13.35 2.17 -12.04
N LEU A 130 -12.88 2.45 -10.81
CA LEU A 130 -11.67 3.24 -10.59
C LEU A 130 -10.44 2.57 -11.19
N LYS A 131 -10.27 1.27 -10.97
CA LYS A 131 -9.15 0.50 -11.54
C LYS A 131 -9.15 0.54 -13.06
N GLN A 132 -10.30 0.36 -13.70
CA GLN A 132 -10.42 0.41 -15.15
C GLN A 132 -10.12 1.81 -15.69
N ALA A 133 -10.63 2.86 -15.07
CA ALA A 133 -10.37 4.24 -15.46
C ALA A 133 -8.88 4.60 -15.31
N PHE A 134 -8.24 4.23 -14.22
CA PHE A 134 -6.79 4.40 -14.06
C PHE A 134 -5.99 3.60 -15.09
N THR A 135 -6.42 2.38 -15.40
CA THR A 135 -5.75 1.55 -16.41
C THR A 135 -5.80 2.19 -17.80
N ARG A 136 -6.94 2.74 -18.19
CA ARG A 136 -7.09 3.41 -19.50
C ARG A 136 -6.31 4.72 -19.56
N THR A 137 -6.38 5.55 -18.53
CA THR A 137 -5.63 6.82 -18.49
C THR A 137 -4.12 6.59 -18.41
N ALA A 138 -3.69 5.52 -17.77
CA ALA A 138 -2.27 5.16 -17.69
C ALA A 138 -1.61 4.95 -19.06
N ILE A 139 -2.37 4.52 -20.07
CA ILE A 139 -1.87 4.26 -21.41
C ILE A 139 -1.26 5.53 -22.03
N LEU A 140 -1.86 6.69 -21.80
CA LEU A 140 -1.40 7.99 -22.33
C LEU A 140 -0.68 8.85 -21.27
N SER A 141 -0.32 8.29 -20.12
CA SER A 141 0.54 8.96 -19.17
C SER A 141 2.00 8.96 -19.64
N ASN A 142 2.80 9.90 -19.15
CA ASN A 142 4.24 9.90 -19.39
C ASN A 142 4.85 8.55 -18.94
N GLU A 143 5.59 7.89 -19.81
CA GLU A 143 6.16 6.55 -19.53
C GLU A 143 7.10 6.52 -18.32
N LYS A 144 7.83 7.60 -18.09
CA LYS A 144 8.81 7.70 -17.00
C LYS A 144 8.16 8.10 -15.67
N TYR A 145 7.32 9.12 -15.70
CA TYR A 145 6.75 9.74 -14.50
C TYR A 145 5.38 9.20 -14.11
N ARG A 146 4.65 8.65 -15.08
CA ARG A 146 3.35 8.00 -14.85
C ARG A 146 2.32 8.90 -14.16
N GLY A 147 2.40 10.22 -14.38
CA GLY A 147 1.52 11.18 -13.73
C GLY A 147 0.11 11.22 -14.33
N VAL A 148 -0.88 11.22 -13.43
CA VAL A 148 -2.27 11.52 -13.76
C VAL A 148 -2.77 12.62 -12.84
N ARG A 149 -3.68 13.46 -13.34
CA ARG A 149 -4.37 14.47 -12.57
C ARG A 149 -5.72 13.93 -12.14
N LEU A 150 -6.02 14.01 -10.86
CA LEU A 150 -7.33 13.75 -10.29
C LEU A 150 -8.02 15.07 -10.02
N SER A 151 -9.19 15.30 -10.64
CA SER A 151 -10.03 16.47 -10.40
C SER A 151 -11.32 16.02 -9.75
N LEU A 152 -11.48 16.37 -8.48
CA LEU A 152 -12.59 15.99 -7.64
C LEU A 152 -13.63 17.09 -7.59
N SER A 153 -14.86 16.75 -7.87
CA SER A 153 -16.03 17.63 -7.76
C SER A 153 -17.21 16.87 -7.17
N ASP A 154 -18.32 17.54 -6.92
CA ASP A 154 -19.51 16.92 -6.36
C ASP A 154 -19.98 15.71 -7.21
N GLY A 155 -19.93 14.52 -6.62
CA GLY A 155 -20.36 13.27 -7.24
C GLY A 155 -19.46 12.72 -8.35
N ALA A 156 -18.32 13.35 -8.67
CA ALA A 156 -17.49 12.93 -9.81
C ALA A 156 -15.99 13.05 -9.54
N LEU A 157 -15.24 12.08 -10.06
CA LEU A 157 -13.79 12.11 -10.16
C LEU A 157 -13.41 12.08 -11.64
N GLU A 158 -12.78 13.15 -12.11
CA GLU A 158 -12.15 13.17 -13.42
C GLU A 158 -10.68 12.79 -13.31
N ILE A 159 -10.21 11.97 -14.25
CA ILE A 159 -8.84 11.48 -14.32
C ILE A 159 -8.30 11.89 -15.68
N THR A 160 -7.24 12.69 -15.71
CA THR A 160 -6.62 13.15 -16.94
C THR A 160 -5.15 12.78 -16.99
N ALA A 161 -4.69 12.38 -18.16
CA ALA A 161 -3.28 12.12 -18.43
C ALA A 161 -2.89 12.72 -19.79
N ASN A 162 -1.65 13.16 -19.91
CA ASN A 162 -1.06 13.59 -21.16
C ASN A 162 0.42 13.17 -21.21
N ASN A 163 0.89 12.91 -22.41
CA ASN A 163 2.27 12.53 -22.65
C ASN A 163 3.03 13.65 -23.40
N PRO A 164 4.37 13.52 -23.56
CA PRO A 164 5.17 14.51 -24.30
C PRO A 164 4.76 14.68 -25.78
N GLU A 165 4.13 13.67 -26.38
CA GLU A 165 3.60 13.68 -27.73
C GLU A 165 2.29 14.45 -27.87
N GLN A 166 1.81 15.06 -26.76
CA GLN A 166 0.56 15.82 -26.67
C GLN A 166 -0.71 14.97 -26.87
N GLU A 167 -0.62 13.66 -26.73
CA GLU A 167 -1.79 12.81 -26.62
C GLU A 167 -2.42 12.97 -25.24
N GLN A 168 -3.73 12.85 -25.17
CA GLN A 168 -4.50 13.11 -23.96
C GLN A 168 -5.55 12.03 -23.73
N ALA A 169 -5.66 11.59 -22.48
CA ALA A 169 -6.74 10.72 -22.01
C ALA A 169 -7.53 11.42 -20.91
N GLU A 170 -8.83 11.22 -20.93
CA GLU A 170 -9.75 11.73 -19.92
C GLU A 170 -10.80 10.68 -19.60
N GLU A 171 -11.01 10.43 -18.34
CA GLU A 171 -12.02 9.52 -17.81
C GLU A 171 -12.80 10.20 -16.69
N SER A 172 -14.07 9.90 -16.58
CA SER A 172 -14.92 10.36 -15.48
C SER A 172 -15.54 9.17 -14.77
N VAL A 173 -15.40 9.12 -13.45
CA VAL A 173 -15.94 8.05 -12.60
C VAL A 173 -16.91 8.67 -11.60
N PRO A 174 -18.15 8.14 -11.45
CA PRO A 174 -19.05 8.57 -10.41
C PRO A 174 -18.48 8.12 -9.05
N VAL A 175 -18.46 9.02 -8.09
CA VAL A 175 -17.97 8.78 -6.73
C VAL A 175 -18.91 9.39 -5.72
N ASP A 176 -18.92 8.85 -4.51
CA ASP A 176 -19.59 9.46 -3.36
C ASP A 176 -18.64 10.51 -2.77
N TYR A 177 -18.92 11.75 -3.11
CA TYR A 177 -18.20 12.92 -2.62
C TYR A 177 -19.11 14.15 -2.66
N ALA A 178 -19.13 14.89 -1.57
CA ALA A 178 -19.80 16.17 -1.46
C ALA A 178 -18.89 17.12 -0.65
N GLY A 179 -18.08 17.88 -1.34
CA GLY A 179 -17.11 18.79 -0.73
C GLY A 179 -16.56 19.78 -1.73
N GLU A 180 -15.52 20.47 -1.33
CA GLU A 180 -14.83 21.44 -2.19
C GLU A 180 -14.10 20.74 -3.35
N GLU A 181 -14.00 21.45 -4.47
CA GLU A 181 -13.22 20.98 -5.62
C GLU A 181 -11.74 20.87 -5.25
N LEU A 182 -11.09 19.82 -5.74
CA LEU A 182 -9.69 19.56 -5.53
C LEU A 182 -9.05 18.98 -6.79
N GLU A 183 -7.91 19.55 -7.17
CA GLU A 183 -7.02 18.94 -8.17
C GLU A 183 -5.74 18.48 -7.50
N VAL A 184 -5.32 17.24 -7.78
CA VAL A 184 -4.08 16.67 -7.25
C VAL A 184 -3.49 15.66 -8.24
N GLY A 185 -2.16 15.66 -8.37
CA GLY A 185 -1.43 14.72 -9.21
C GLY A 185 -0.91 13.53 -8.45
N PHE A 186 -0.96 12.35 -9.07
CA PHE A 186 -0.39 11.11 -8.54
C PHE A 186 0.27 10.27 -9.64
N ASN A 187 1.20 9.43 -9.22
CA ASN A 187 1.69 8.36 -10.07
C ASN A 187 0.61 7.27 -10.20
N VAL A 188 0.09 7.09 -11.40
CA VAL A 188 -1.00 6.13 -11.66
C VAL A 188 -0.61 4.69 -11.37
N SER A 189 0.66 4.34 -11.53
CA SER A 189 1.15 2.98 -11.22
C SER A 189 1.00 2.66 -9.73
N TYR A 190 1.22 3.64 -8.85
CA TYR A 190 1.01 3.47 -7.41
C TYR A 190 -0.47 3.31 -7.05
N LEU A 191 -1.34 4.06 -7.70
CA LEU A 191 -2.79 3.90 -7.52
C LEU A 191 -3.27 2.54 -8.01
N LEU A 192 -2.78 2.07 -9.15
CA LEU A 192 -3.12 0.76 -9.71
C LEU A 192 -2.63 -0.40 -8.84
N ASP A 193 -1.46 -0.30 -8.26
CA ASP A 193 -0.96 -1.31 -7.31
C ASP A 193 -1.89 -1.46 -6.11
N VAL A 194 -2.36 -0.35 -5.55
CA VAL A 194 -3.32 -0.36 -4.44
C VAL A 194 -4.65 -0.97 -4.87
N MET A 195 -5.20 -0.54 -6.01
CA MET A 195 -6.47 -1.09 -6.53
C MET A 195 -6.38 -2.60 -6.80
N GLY A 196 -5.19 -3.10 -7.10
CA GLY A 196 -4.92 -4.52 -7.36
C GLY A 196 -4.92 -5.41 -6.13
N VAL A 197 -4.67 -4.86 -4.95
CA VAL A 197 -4.54 -5.63 -3.68
C VAL A 197 -5.70 -5.43 -2.72
N LEU A 198 -6.55 -4.43 -2.93
CA LEU A 198 -7.80 -4.28 -2.21
C LEU A 198 -8.76 -5.42 -2.60
N SER A 199 -9.50 -5.94 -1.64
CA SER A 199 -10.40 -7.09 -1.81
C SER A 199 -11.86 -6.71 -1.94
N GLY A 200 -12.28 -5.60 -1.33
CA GLY A 200 -13.66 -5.12 -1.35
C GLY A 200 -14.09 -4.50 -2.67
N ASN A 201 -15.38 -4.27 -2.81
CA ASN A 201 -15.95 -3.63 -3.99
C ASN A 201 -15.81 -2.11 -3.96
N THR A 202 -15.71 -1.52 -2.78
CA THR A 202 -15.64 -0.07 -2.56
C THR A 202 -14.28 0.33 -2.02
N VAL A 203 -13.76 1.43 -2.53
CA VAL A 203 -12.51 2.06 -2.09
C VAL A 203 -12.82 3.41 -1.46
N ARG A 204 -12.16 3.71 -0.35
CA ARG A 204 -12.18 5.04 0.25
C ARG A 204 -10.81 5.70 0.08
N MET A 205 -10.82 6.90 -0.51
CA MET A 205 -9.66 7.77 -0.62
C MET A 205 -9.89 9.00 0.26
N SER A 206 -8.95 9.29 1.12
CA SER A 206 -9.01 10.48 1.98
C SER A 206 -7.92 11.45 1.56
N LEU A 207 -8.32 12.67 1.23
CA LEU A 207 -7.48 13.73 0.66
C LEU A 207 -7.58 14.99 1.52
N SER A 208 -6.63 15.90 1.38
CA SER A 208 -6.65 17.22 2.03
C SER A 208 -6.48 18.34 1.02
N ASP A 209 -5.31 18.44 0.42
CA ASP A 209 -4.94 19.46 -0.57
C ASP A 209 -4.03 18.87 -1.67
N SER A 210 -3.63 19.71 -2.62
CA SER A 210 -2.80 19.29 -3.75
C SER A 210 -1.34 18.93 -3.39
N ALA A 211 -0.91 19.23 -2.18
CA ALA A 211 0.44 18.97 -1.69
C ALA A 211 0.50 17.88 -0.62
N SER A 212 -0.64 17.32 -0.24
CA SER A 212 -0.75 16.30 0.81
C SER A 212 -0.96 14.91 0.23
N SER A 213 -0.45 13.90 0.92
CA SER A 213 -0.60 12.49 0.53
C SER A 213 -2.05 12.02 0.61
N ALA A 214 -2.42 11.12 -0.28
CA ALA A 214 -3.69 10.40 -0.21
C ALA A 214 -3.57 9.21 0.75
N LEU A 215 -4.61 8.98 1.54
CA LEU A 215 -4.82 7.76 2.31
C LEU A 215 -5.87 6.91 1.60
N ILE A 216 -5.53 5.67 1.28
CA ILE A 216 -6.41 4.76 0.55
C ILE A 216 -6.66 3.51 1.40
N GLU A 217 -7.92 3.16 1.53
CA GLU A 217 -8.38 2.04 2.36
C GLU A 217 -9.53 1.29 1.68
N GLU A 218 -9.86 0.10 2.20
CA GLU A 218 -11.14 -0.53 1.88
C GLU A 218 -12.30 0.40 2.27
N GLY A 219 -13.32 0.47 1.43
CA GLY A 219 -14.53 1.26 1.74
C GLY A 219 -15.30 0.70 2.92
N GLU A 220 -15.28 -0.61 3.07
CA GLU A 220 -15.89 -1.33 4.19
C GLU A 220 -14.90 -2.31 4.78
N ALA A 221 -14.76 -2.28 6.10
CA ALA A 221 -13.90 -3.23 6.81
C ALA A 221 -14.51 -4.64 6.74
N VAL A 222 -13.70 -5.63 6.40
CA VAL A 222 -14.10 -7.03 6.41
C VAL A 222 -13.70 -7.64 7.75
N SER A 223 -14.68 -8.11 8.52
CA SER A 223 -14.46 -8.71 9.83
C SER A 223 -13.57 -9.96 9.72
N GLY A 224 -12.53 -10.01 10.55
CA GLY A 224 -11.61 -11.16 10.59
C GLY A 224 -10.48 -11.14 9.57
N GLU A 225 -10.46 -10.16 8.66
CA GLU A 225 -9.33 -9.93 7.75
C GLU A 225 -8.31 -8.96 8.33
N ALA A 226 -7.11 -9.00 7.77
CA ALA A 226 -6.09 -8.00 8.08
C ALA A 226 -6.51 -6.63 7.55
N GLU A 227 -6.38 -5.61 8.37
CA GLU A 227 -6.64 -4.22 7.97
C GLU A 227 -5.45 -3.66 7.21
N ALA A 228 -5.69 -3.13 6.01
CA ALA A 228 -4.66 -2.50 5.20
C ALA A 228 -4.97 -1.02 4.96
N LEU A 229 -3.92 -0.21 4.98
CA LEU A 229 -3.98 1.18 4.56
C LEU A 229 -2.77 1.52 3.69
N TYR A 230 -2.98 2.46 2.79
CA TYR A 230 -1.98 2.86 1.80
C TYR A 230 -1.85 4.37 1.77
N VAL A 231 -0.62 4.84 1.68
CA VAL A 231 -0.31 6.26 1.50
C VAL A 231 0.38 6.44 0.16
N VAL A 232 -0.10 7.35 -0.65
CA VAL A 232 0.52 7.73 -1.92
C VAL A 232 0.83 9.22 -1.88
N MET A 233 2.11 9.56 -2.07
CA MET A 233 2.55 10.95 -2.11
C MET A 233 2.09 11.62 -3.40
N PRO A 234 1.66 12.89 -3.35
CA PRO A 234 1.29 13.64 -4.53
C PRO A 234 2.52 13.98 -5.37
N MET A 235 2.28 14.23 -6.65
CA MET A 235 3.28 14.77 -7.56
C MET A 235 2.81 16.07 -8.19
N ARG A 236 3.74 16.93 -8.55
CA ARG A 236 3.45 18.15 -9.32
C ARG A 236 3.34 17.79 -10.80
N LEU A 237 2.27 18.24 -11.44
CA LEU A 237 1.98 18.06 -12.85
C LEU A 237 2.01 19.41 -13.57
#